data_576f69a1dba3eb3c305f0e4d6f344244
#
_entry.id   576f69a1dba3eb3c305f0e4d6f344244
#
_cell.length_a   1.000
_cell.length_b   1.000
_cell.length_c   1.000
_cell.angle_alpha   90.00
_cell.angle_beta   90.00
_cell.angle_gamma   90.00
#
_symmetry.space_group_name_H-M   'P 1'
#
loop_
_entity.id
_entity.type
_entity.pdbx_description
1 polymer ?
#
loop_
_entity_poly.entity_id
_entity_poly.type
_entity_poly.pdbx_seq_one_letter_code
_entity_poly.pdbx_strand_id
1 'polypeptide(L)'
;MKKIINLFELLFLLIGTTSFAQKSTVLFDTTQITPSISWNFPDTSNHLYLRQLRTDYALSTLLEGRKSDVEKVLAVLNWTHQQWKHNGSNMPSKSDALTILKEAKNGKKFRCVEYGIVSSSALLALNYKARVLGLCTKKVETAKFSAGHVLAEVWLPEFNKWALIDGQYNIMPVLNGVPLNAAEFQSAIAQKKKFKLVDINGTVSKWRRFLYLRFIRRYLYYFNVGFGEGSNINEKQKSIDGKTTLYLVPIGAKNPTVFQRKFPIKNALYTNSTKDFYKKP
;
A
#
# COMPACT_ATOMS: atom_id res chain seq x y z
N MET A 1 -9.74 56.65 61.89
CA MET A 1 -8.51 56.19 61.12
C MET A 1 -8.76 54.81 60.55
N LYS A 2 -9.15 54.74 59.26
CA LYS A 2 -9.43 53.45 58.58
C LYS A 2 -8.19 53.07 57.79
N LYS A 3 -7.61 51.89 58.07
CA LYS A 3 -6.51 51.29 57.30
C LYS A 3 -7.07 50.67 56.00
N ILE A 4 -6.56 51.12 54.90
CA ILE A 4 -6.81 50.55 53.57
C ILE A 4 -5.83 49.39 53.39
N ILE A 5 -6.35 48.18 53.23
CA ILE A 5 -5.56 46.99 52.86
C ILE A 5 -5.59 46.89 51.36
N ASN A 6 -4.43 47.04 50.72
CA ASN A 6 -4.24 46.80 49.28
C ASN A 6 -4.15 45.30 49.05
N LEU A 7 -5.12 44.78 48.31
CA LEU A 7 -5.12 43.40 47.83
C LEU A 7 -4.36 43.34 46.49
N PHE A 8 -3.12 42.83 46.55
CA PHE A 8 -2.36 42.50 45.34
C PHE A 8 -2.85 41.16 44.85
N GLU A 9 -3.63 41.15 43.76
CA GLU A 9 -4.00 39.93 43.07
C GLU A 9 -2.77 39.36 42.34
N LEU A 10 -2.32 38.19 42.79
CA LEU A 10 -1.27 37.42 42.20
C LEU A 10 -1.90 36.57 41.04
N LEU A 11 -1.88 37.12 39.83
CA LEU A 11 -2.32 36.41 38.65
C LEU A 11 -1.27 35.37 38.25
N PHE A 12 -1.41 34.13 38.69
CA PHE A 12 -0.61 33.00 38.23
C PHE A 12 -1.03 32.65 36.77
N LEU A 13 -0.24 33.10 35.78
CA LEU A 13 -0.32 32.61 34.42
C LEU A 13 0.12 31.14 34.38
N LEU A 14 -0.82 30.23 34.41
CA LEU A 14 -0.61 28.82 34.05
C LEU A 14 -0.29 28.75 32.55
N ILE A 15 0.99 28.86 32.18
CA ILE A 15 1.48 28.50 30.85
C ILE A 15 1.39 26.99 30.76
N GLY A 16 0.24 26.49 30.30
CA GLY A 16 0.06 25.11 29.93
C GLY A 16 0.98 24.80 28.75
N THR A 17 2.13 24.19 29.00
CA THR A 17 2.95 23.58 27.96
C THR A 17 2.17 22.43 27.37
N THR A 18 1.41 22.69 26.28
CA THR A 18 0.86 21.63 25.44
C THR A 18 2.05 20.92 24.79
N SER A 19 2.49 19.86 25.43
CA SER A 19 3.43 18.92 24.84
C SER A 19 2.75 18.32 23.61
N PHE A 20 3.00 18.91 22.44
CA PHE A 20 2.69 18.26 21.18
C PHE A 20 3.53 16.99 21.15
N ALA A 21 2.91 15.86 21.51
CA ALA A 21 3.52 14.56 21.32
C ALA A 21 3.99 14.48 19.88
N GLN A 22 5.29 14.64 19.66
CA GLN A 22 5.93 14.49 18.35
C GLN A 22 5.65 13.07 17.92
N LYS A 23 4.77 12.92 16.93
CA LYS A 23 4.41 11.61 16.39
C LYS A 23 5.71 10.97 15.91
N SER A 24 6.21 9.98 16.66
CA SER A 24 7.47 9.32 16.39
C SER A 24 7.52 8.89 14.91
N THR A 25 8.51 9.39 14.21
CA THR A 25 8.75 9.00 12.80
C THR A 25 8.98 7.50 12.79
N VAL A 26 8.24 6.79 11.96
CA VAL A 26 8.47 5.37 11.72
C VAL A 26 9.78 5.25 10.95
N LEU A 27 10.77 4.57 11.51
CA LEU A 27 12.09 4.41 10.92
C LEU A 27 12.28 2.98 10.42
N PHE A 28 12.89 2.86 9.24
CA PHE A 28 13.34 1.60 8.66
C PHE A 28 14.84 1.68 8.40
N ASP A 29 15.50 0.53 8.40
CA ASP A 29 16.89 0.43 7.99
C ASP A 29 16.99 0.63 6.46
N THR A 30 17.94 1.46 6.04
CA THR A 30 18.23 1.74 4.62
C THR A 30 19.57 1.19 4.17
N THR A 31 20.29 0.49 5.04
CA THR A 31 21.66 0.05 4.80
C THR A 31 21.80 -1.46 4.69
N GLN A 32 21.13 -2.20 5.55
CA GLN A 32 21.22 -3.66 5.64
C GLN A 32 20.69 -4.35 4.37
N ILE A 33 21.38 -5.39 3.92
CA ILE A 33 20.95 -6.30 2.86
C ILE A 33 21.09 -7.73 3.38
N THR A 34 20.01 -8.49 3.34
CA THR A 34 19.99 -9.91 3.70
C THR A 34 20.11 -10.73 2.42
N PRO A 35 21.24 -11.46 2.21
CA PRO A 35 21.47 -12.19 0.95
C PRO A 35 20.40 -13.22 0.62
N SER A 36 19.86 -13.93 1.63
CA SER A 36 18.85 -14.98 1.45
C SER A 36 17.49 -14.45 0.98
N ILE A 37 17.19 -13.15 1.17
CA ILE A 37 15.95 -12.56 0.68
C ILE A 37 16.14 -12.20 -0.79
N SER A 38 15.49 -12.92 -1.68
CA SER A 38 15.51 -12.69 -3.13
C SER A 38 14.07 -12.61 -3.67
N TRP A 39 13.85 -11.75 -4.65
CA TRP A 39 12.62 -11.66 -5.39
C TRP A 39 12.78 -12.32 -6.75
N ASN A 40 11.91 -13.22 -7.10
CA ASN A 40 11.93 -13.87 -8.40
C ASN A 40 10.56 -13.65 -9.04
N PHE A 41 10.53 -12.80 -10.06
CA PHE A 41 9.37 -12.58 -10.90
C PHE A 41 9.59 -13.36 -12.20
N PRO A 42 8.79 -14.40 -12.49
CA PRO A 42 8.91 -15.14 -13.74
C PRO A 42 8.58 -14.24 -14.94
N ASP A 43 8.95 -14.74 -16.10
CA ASP A 43 8.46 -14.17 -17.35
C ASP A 43 6.94 -14.44 -17.47
N THR A 44 6.17 -13.37 -17.50
CA THR A 44 4.72 -13.42 -17.57
C THR A 44 4.18 -13.30 -18.99
N SER A 45 5.04 -13.09 -19.99
CA SER A 45 4.65 -12.84 -21.39
C SER A 45 3.81 -13.96 -21.98
N ASN A 46 4.14 -15.23 -21.68
CA ASN A 46 3.47 -16.43 -22.19
C ASN A 46 2.55 -17.13 -21.18
N HIS A 47 2.32 -16.55 -20.00
CA HIS A 47 1.48 -17.17 -18.99
C HIS A 47 0.02 -17.20 -19.44
N LEU A 48 -0.58 -18.40 -19.55
CA LEU A 48 -1.93 -18.59 -20.11
C LEU A 48 -3.00 -17.76 -19.42
N TYR A 49 -3.01 -17.76 -18.09
CA TYR A 49 -3.96 -17.00 -17.28
C TYR A 49 -3.82 -15.49 -17.52
N LEU A 50 -2.61 -14.95 -17.54
CA LEU A 50 -2.37 -13.51 -17.78
C LEU A 50 -2.69 -13.10 -19.22
N ARG A 51 -2.42 -13.99 -20.18
CA ARG A 51 -2.82 -13.78 -21.55
C ARG A 51 -4.34 -13.74 -21.69
N GLN A 52 -5.06 -14.67 -21.05
CA GLN A 52 -6.52 -14.65 -21.00
C GLN A 52 -7.04 -13.35 -20.38
N LEU A 53 -6.51 -12.95 -19.20
CA LEU A 53 -6.89 -11.70 -18.55
C LEU A 53 -6.69 -10.49 -19.47
N ARG A 54 -5.54 -10.41 -20.16
CA ARG A 54 -5.23 -9.35 -21.12
C ARG A 54 -6.22 -9.29 -22.27
N THR A 55 -6.59 -10.45 -22.83
CA THR A 55 -7.50 -10.55 -23.97
C THR A 55 -8.94 -10.28 -23.57
N ASP A 56 -9.45 -10.94 -22.53
CA ASP A 56 -10.86 -10.85 -22.12
C ASP A 56 -11.26 -9.42 -21.69
N TYR A 57 -10.30 -8.66 -21.20
CA TYR A 57 -10.50 -7.28 -20.73
C TYR A 57 -9.82 -6.22 -21.60
N ALA A 58 -9.32 -6.61 -22.78
CA ALA A 58 -8.66 -5.72 -23.75
C ALA A 58 -7.61 -4.79 -23.10
N LEU A 59 -6.82 -5.30 -22.11
CA LEU A 59 -5.95 -4.47 -21.27
C LEU A 59 -4.90 -3.71 -22.07
N SER A 60 -4.47 -4.23 -23.24
CA SER A 60 -3.47 -3.57 -24.09
C SER A 60 -3.94 -2.20 -24.58
N THR A 61 -5.25 -2.01 -24.82
CA THR A 61 -5.80 -0.73 -25.28
C THR A 61 -5.64 0.39 -24.25
N LEU A 62 -5.51 0.02 -22.95
CA LEU A 62 -5.25 0.99 -21.89
C LEU A 62 -3.90 1.69 -22.06
N LEU A 63 -2.97 1.11 -22.80
CA LEU A 63 -1.62 1.64 -23.00
C LEU A 63 -1.48 2.53 -24.25
N GLU A 64 -2.45 2.49 -25.15
CA GLU A 64 -2.43 3.22 -26.39
C GLU A 64 -2.31 4.73 -26.19
N GLY A 65 -1.42 5.37 -26.94
CA GLY A 65 -1.15 6.81 -26.86
C GLY A 65 -0.39 7.27 -25.62
N ARG A 66 -0.04 6.36 -24.66
CA ARG A 66 0.68 6.71 -23.42
C ARG A 66 2.18 6.54 -23.59
N LYS A 67 2.93 7.58 -23.20
CA LYS A 67 4.37 7.65 -23.44
C LYS A 67 5.20 7.12 -22.27
N SER A 68 4.81 7.44 -21.02
CA SER A 68 5.55 7.07 -19.82
C SER A 68 4.96 5.84 -19.10
N ASP A 69 5.76 5.16 -18.29
CA ASP A 69 5.28 4.07 -17.43
C ASP A 69 4.24 4.58 -16.43
N VAL A 70 4.42 5.79 -15.90
CA VAL A 70 3.44 6.42 -14.99
C VAL A 70 2.08 6.57 -15.65
N GLU A 71 2.01 7.09 -16.87
CA GLU A 71 0.73 7.24 -17.60
C GLU A 71 0.05 5.89 -17.82
N LYS A 72 0.81 4.86 -18.22
CA LYS A 72 0.32 3.50 -18.42
C LYS A 72 -0.23 2.89 -17.13
N VAL A 73 0.52 3.00 -16.05
CA VAL A 73 0.12 2.50 -14.73
C VAL A 73 -1.11 3.23 -14.21
N LEU A 74 -1.20 4.55 -14.36
CA LEU A 74 -2.38 5.31 -13.98
C LEU A 74 -3.63 4.93 -14.80
N ALA A 75 -3.47 4.54 -16.06
CA ALA A 75 -4.58 4.02 -16.86
C ALA A 75 -5.10 2.68 -16.33
N VAL A 76 -4.21 1.76 -16.01
CA VAL A 76 -4.57 0.46 -15.40
C VAL A 76 -5.21 0.66 -14.03
N LEU A 77 -4.68 1.57 -13.23
CA LEU A 77 -5.22 1.93 -11.91
C LEU A 77 -6.64 2.46 -12.02
N ASN A 78 -6.87 3.41 -12.93
CA ASN A 78 -8.18 3.98 -13.18
C ASN A 78 -9.17 2.93 -13.71
N TRP A 79 -8.74 2.08 -14.62
CA TRP A 79 -9.54 0.97 -15.12
C TRP A 79 -9.93 0.02 -13.97
N THR A 80 -8.99 -0.38 -13.11
CA THR A 80 -9.27 -1.23 -11.95
C THR A 80 -10.29 -0.57 -11.01
N HIS A 81 -10.11 0.72 -10.72
CA HIS A 81 -11.02 1.48 -9.85
C HIS A 81 -12.47 1.45 -10.32
N GLN A 82 -12.68 1.43 -11.63
CA GLN A 82 -14.00 1.49 -12.25
C GLN A 82 -14.74 0.15 -12.29
N GLN A 83 -14.09 -0.98 -12.01
CA GLN A 83 -14.70 -2.30 -12.16
C GLN A 83 -15.84 -2.56 -11.16
N TRP A 84 -15.75 -2.01 -9.97
CA TRP A 84 -16.81 -2.09 -8.94
C TRP A 84 -16.69 -0.96 -7.94
N LYS A 85 -17.70 -0.85 -7.05
CA LYS A 85 -17.62 0.05 -5.89
C LYS A 85 -17.20 -0.73 -4.65
N HIS A 86 -16.41 -0.13 -3.77
CA HIS A 86 -15.91 -0.76 -2.56
C HIS A 86 -17.04 -1.27 -1.66
N ASN A 87 -16.87 -2.50 -1.16
CA ASN A 87 -17.66 -3.10 -0.07
C ASN A 87 -16.69 -3.82 0.87
N GLY A 88 -16.69 -3.47 2.16
CA GLY A 88 -15.70 -3.93 3.12
C GLY A 88 -15.83 -5.40 3.57
N SER A 89 -16.90 -6.11 3.19
CA SER A 89 -17.23 -7.44 3.71
C SER A 89 -17.29 -8.55 2.65
N ASN A 90 -17.61 -8.22 1.40
CA ASN A 90 -17.78 -9.24 0.37
C ASN A 90 -16.46 -9.85 -0.08
N MET A 91 -16.47 -11.16 -0.26
CA MET A 91 -15.35 -11.94 -0.80
C MET A 91 -15.74 -12.58 -2.13
N PRO A 92 -14.80 -12.73 -3.08
CA PRO A 92 -15.03 -13.50 -4.30
C PRO A 92 -15.08 -15.01 -4.00
N SER A 93 -15.61 -15.79 -4.93
CA SER A 93 -15.56 -17.25 -4.82
C SER A 93 -14.15 -17.82 -4.97
N LYS A 94 -13.29 -17.13 -5.75
CA LYS A 94 -11.84 -17.38 -5.84
C LYS A 94 -11.09 -16.05 -5.82
N SER A 95 -9.95 -16.02 -5.13
CA SER A 95 -9.10 -14.83 -5.01
C SER A 95 -8.18 -14.65 -6.23
N ASP A 96 -8.72 -14.69 -7.45
CA ASP A 96 -8.02 -14.42 -8.71
C ASP A 96 -8.74 -13.36 -9.53
N ALA A 97 -8.00 -12.62 -10.38
CA ALA A 97 -8.54 -11.46 -11.07
C ALA A 97 -9.68 -11.80 -12.05
N LEU A 98 -9.61 -12.93 -12.77
CA LEU A 98 -10.67 -13.33 -13.71
C LEU A 98 -12.00 -13.59 -12.98
N THR A 99 -11.94 -14.32 -11.86
CA THR A 99 -13.12 -14.59 -11.02
C THR A 99 -13.68 -13.31 -10.42
N ILE A 100 -12.82 -12.45 -9.85
CA ILE A 100 -13.22 -11.17 -9.27
C ILE A 100 -13.92 -10.29 -10.30
N LEU A 101 -13.33 -10.13 -11.46
CA LEU A 101 -13.87 -9.29 -12.54
C LEU A 101 -15.18 -9.84 -13.12
N LYS A 102 -15.28 -11.16 -13.29
CA LYS A 102 -16.52 -11.83 -13.71
C LYS A 102 -17.66 -11.58 -12.71
N GLU A 103 -17.38 -11.75 -11.41
CA GLU A 103 -18.38 -11.52 -10.38
C GLU A 103 -18.72 -10.04 -10.23
N ALA A 104 -17.76 -9.12 -10.41
CA ALA A 104 -17.98 -7.68 -10.44
C ALA A 104 -18.91 -7.26 -11.59
N LYS A 105 -18.71 -7.82 -12.78
CA LYS A 105 -19.59 -7.60 -13.95
C LYS A 105 -21.04 -8.00 -13.66
N ASN A 106 -21.23 -8.99 -12.78
CA ASN A 106 -22.54 -9.41 -12.30
C ASN A 106 -23.06 -8.60 -11.09
N GLY A 107 -22.48 -7.43 -10.83
CA GLY A 107 -22.93 -6.48 -9.80
C GLY A 107 -22.34 -6.69 -8.41
N LYS A 108 -21.45 -7.67 -8.20
CA LYS A 108 -20.82 -7.89 -6.90
C LYS A 108 -19.78 -6.80 -6.62
N LYS A 109 -19.71 -6.36 -5.37
CA LYS A 109 -18.79 -5.31 -4.89
C LYS A 109 -17.81 -5.96 -3.92
N PHE A 110 -16.55 -5.47 -3.88
CA PHE A 110 -15.48 -6.13 -3.13
C PHE A 110 -14.68 -5.18 -2.25
N ARG A 111 -13.79 -5.77 -1.44
CA ARG A 111 -12.91 -5.08 -0.48
C ARG A 111 -11.67 -4.49 -1.16
N CYS A 112 -10.83 -3.84 -0.37
CA CYS A 112 -9.50 -3.37 -0.81
C CYS A 112 -8.60 -4.50 -1.34
N VAL A 113 -8.72 -5.71 -0.79
CA VAL A 113 -7.93 -6.89 -1.20
C VAL A 113 -8.08 -7.16 -2.70
N GLU A 114 -9.31 -7.16 -3.19
CA GLU A 114 -9.62 -7.47 -4.57
C GLU A 114 -9.13 -6.38 -5.53
N TYR A 115 -9.13 -5.10 -5.12
CA TYR A 115 -8.46 -4.03 -5.89
C TYR A 115 -6.96 -4.28 -6.02
N GLY A 116 -6.28 -4.70 -4.93
CA GLY A 116 -4.87 -5.05 -4.97
C GLY A 116 -4.57 -6.21 -5.92
N ILE A 117 -5.38 -7.29 -5.86
CA ILE A 117 -5.23 -8.47 -6.73
C ILE A 117 -5.45 -8.09 -8.19
N VAL A 118 -6.52 -7.37 -8.52
CA VAL A 118 -6.84 -7.02 -9.91
C VAL A 118 -5.82 -6.04 -10.48
N SER A 119 -5.41 -5.00 -9.70
CA SER A 119 -4.37 -4.07 -10.15
C SER A 119 -3.05 -4.77 -10.45
N SER A 120 -2.57 -5.63 -9.54
CA SER A 120 -1.31 -6.34 -9.75
C SER A 120 -1.40 -7.34 -10.91
N SER A 121 -2.49 -8.10 -11.02
CA SER A 121 -2.67 -9.07 -12.10
C SER A 121 -2.79 -8.40 -13.48
N ALA A 122 -3.49 -7.27 -13.58
CA ALA A 122 -3.61 -6.50 -14.83
C ALA A 122 -2.24 -5.95 -15.27
N LEU A 123 -1.44 -5.44 -14.33
CA LEU A 123 -0.08 -4.98 -14.62
C LEU A 123 0.85 -6.13 -15.03
N LEU A 124 0.78 -7.28 -14.35
CA LEU A 124 1.51 -8.49 -14.75
C LEU A 124 1.11 -8.95 -16.16
N ALA A 125 -0.19 -8.90 -16.49
CA ALA A 125 -0.69 -9.23 -17.83
C ALA A 125 -0.16 -8.28 -18.93
N LEU A 126 0.25 -7.07 -18.54
CA LEU A 126 0.88 -6.06 -19.40
C LEU A 126 2.42 -6.02 -19.27
N ASN A 127 3.01 -7.11 -18.73
CA ASN A 127 4.46 -7.31 -18.59
C ASN A 127 5.16 -6.36 -17.58
N TYR A 128 4.41 -5.66 -16.72
CA TYR A 128 4.99 -4.99 -15.57
C TYR A 128 5.26 -6.00 -14.45
N LYS A 129 6.30 -5.78 -13.65
CA LYS A 129 6.45 -6.48 -12.38
C LYS A 129 5.58 -5.77 -11.35
N ALA A 130 4.63 -6.49 -10.77
CA ALA A 130 3.69 -5.94 -9.80
C ALA A 130 3.43 -6.95 -8.68
N ARG A 131 3.02 -6.45 -7.52
CA ARG A 131 2.75 -7.26 -6.33
C ARG A 131 1.63 -6.68 -5.49
N VAL A 132 0.91 -7.52 -4.78
CA VAL A 132 -0.05 -7.10 -3.76
C VAL A 132 0.71 -6.68 -2.51
N LEU A 133 0.38 -5.50 -1.97
CA LEU A 133 0.97 -4.97 -0.75
C LEU A 133 -0.09 -4.88 0.35
N GLY A 134 0.16 -5.54 1.47
CA GLY A 134 -0.59 -5.38 2.69
C GLY A 134 0.00 -4.27 3.56
N LEU A 135 -0.84 -3.37 4.03
CA LEU A 135 -0.52 -2.33 4.98
C LEU A 135 -1.21 -2.65 6.31
N CYS A 136 -0.50 -2.52 7.44
CA CYS A 136 -1.10 -2.75 8.74
C CYS A 136 -0.88 -1.58 9.70
N THR A 137 -1.85 -1.40 10.58
CA THR A 137 -1.76 -0.39 11.65
C THR A 137 -0.76 -0.82 12.72
N LYS A 138 -0.26 0.13 13.52
CA LYS A 138 0.54 -0.15 14.73
C LYS A 138 -0.19 -1.09 15.69
N LYS A 139 -1.53 -1.05 15.72
CA LYS A 139 -2.39 -1.88 16.59
C LYS A 139 -2.88 -3.16 15.90
N VAL A 140 -2.14 -3.69 14.93
CA VAL A 140 -2.56 -4.84 14.12
C VAL A 140 -2.96 -6.04 14.97
N GLU A 141 -2.25 -6.33 16.06
CA GLU A 141 -2.54 -7.46 16.95
C GLU A 141 -3.75 -7.24 17.85
N THR A 142 -4.02 -5.99 18.28
CA THR A 142 -5.04 -5.65 19.28
C THR A 142 -6.33 -5.08 18.71
N ALA A 143 -6.35 -4.67 17.47
CA ALA A 143 -7.55 -4.16 16.83
C ALA A 143 -8.57 -5.29 16.58
N LYS A 144 -9.85 -5.01 16.83
CA LYS A 144 -10.94 -5.97 16.52
C LYS A 144 -11.22 -6.05 15.02
N PHE A 145 -11.13 -4.91 14.31
CA PHE A 145 -11.41 -4.78 12.87
C PHE A 145 -10.59 -3.63 12.28
N SER A 146 -10.56 -3.53 10.95
CA SER A 146 -9.88 -2.46 10.20
C SER A 146 -8.39 -2.28 10.58
N ALA A 147 -7.68 -3.39 10.84
CA ALA A 147 -6.26 -3.36 11.16
C ALA A 147 -5.35 -3.30 9.93
N GLY A 148 -5.90 -3.57 8.74
CA GLY A 148 -5.16 -3.59 7.49
C GLY A 148 -5.88 -2.87 6.36
N HIS A 149 -5.11 -2.50 5.35
CA HIS A 149 -5.53 -2.07 4.03
C HIS A 149 -4.65 -2.76 2.99
N VAL A 150 -5.23 -3.15 1.85
CA VAL A 150 -4.50 -3.84 0.78
C VAL A 150 -4.56 -3.00 -0.48
N LEU A 151 -3.41 -2.88 -1.13
CA LEU A 151 -3.24 -2.18 -2.39
C LEU A 151 -2.18 -2.92 -3.24
N ALA A 152 -1.59 -2.30 -4.23
CA ALA A 152 -0.53 -2.90 -5.04
C ALA A 152 0.72 -2.01 -5.10
N GLU A 153 1.84 -2.62 -5.45
CA GLU A 153 3.04 -1.92 -5.90
C GLU A 153 3.43 -2.43 -7.28
N VAL A 154 3.97 -1.55 -8.09
CA VAL A 154 4.48 -1.81 -9.43
C VAL A 154 5.92 -1.34 -9.54
N TRP A 155 6.76 -2.14 -10.21
CA TRP A 155 8.10 -1.72 -10.58
C TRP A 155 8.03 -0.82 -11.81
N LEU A 156 8.60 0.37 -11.69
CA LEU A 156 8.71 1.35 -12.76
C LEU A 156 10.14 1.36 -13.30
N PRO A 157 10.39 0.77 -14.48
CA PRO A 157 11.74 0.73 -15.09
C PRO A 157 12.34 2.12 -15.27
N GLU A 158 11.55 3.11 -15.70
CA GLU A 158 12.01 4.49 -15.91
C GLU A 158 12.58 5.16 -14.64
N PHE A 159 12.19 4.70 -13.45
CA PHE A 159 12.68 5.19 -12.16
C PHE A 159 13.56 4.17 -11.43
N ASN A 160 13.69 2.95 -11.95
CA ASN A 160 14.38 1.82 -11.31
C ASN A 160 13.91 1.60 -9.86
N LYS A 161 12.58 1.61 -9.61
CA LYS A 161 12.01 1.52 -8.26
C LYS A 161 10.57 0.99 -8.24
N TRP A 162 10.14 0.55 -7.06
CA TRP A 162 8.75 0.25 -6.75
C TRP A 162 7.94 1.52 -6.51
N ALA A 163 6.70 1.54 -6.97
CA ALA A 163 5.72 2.60 -6.75
C ALA A 163 4.42 2.04 -6.17
N LEU A 164 3.89 2.69 -5.15
CA LEU A 164 2.60 2.39 -4.55
C LEU A 164 1.46 2.88 -5.43
N ILE A 165 0.45 2.02 -5.64
CA ILE A 165 -0.80 2.34 -6.32
C ILE A 165 -1.99 1.82 -5.51
N ASP A 166 -2.99 2.65 -5.28
CA ASP A 166 -4.20 2.29 -4.54
C ASP A 166 -5.41 2.22 -5.47
N GLY A 167 -5.78 0.99 -5.88
CA GLY A 167 -6.90 0.74 -6.80
C GLY A 167 -8.26 1.13 -6.22
N GLN A 168 -8.45 0.99 -4.91
CA GLN A 168 -9.69 1.39 -4.25
C GLN A 168 -9.93 2.90 -4.32
N TYR A 169 -8.87 3.70 -4.20
CA TYR A 169 -8.97 5.16 -4.16
C TYR A 169 -8.57 5.83 -5.48
N ASN A 170 -8.05 5.05 -6.44
CA ASN A 170 -7.49 5.55 -7.71
C ASN A 170 -6.42 6.62 -7.45
N ILE A 171 -5.37 6.26 -6.71
CA ILE A 171 -4.34 7.20 -6.24
C ILE A 171 -2.94 6.58 -6.35
N MET A 172 -1.99 7.40 -6.84
CA MET A 172 -0.54 7.18 -6.76
C MET A 172 0.11 8.38 -6.08
N PRO A 173 0.94 8.20 -5.02
CA PRO A 173 1.69 9.30 -4.41
C PRO A 173 2.96 9.62 -5.21
N VAL A 174 3.23 10.92 -5.43
CA VAL A 174 4.38 11.41 -6.22
C VAL A 174 5.07 12.58 -5.50
N LEU A 175 6.38 12.53 -5.38
CA LEU A 175 7.21 13.61 -4.84
C LEU A 175 8.22 14.07 -5.90
N ASN A 176 8.19 15.36 -6.25
CA ASN A 176 9.08 15.97 -7.26
C ASN A 176 9.06 15.20 -8.61
N GLY A 177 7.91 14.76 -9.05
CA GLY A 177 7.76 13.99 -10.29
C GLY A 177 8.05 12.48 -10.16
N VAL A 178 8.57 12.01 -9.03
CA VAL A 178 8.94 10.61 -8.80
C VAL A 178 7.86 9.90 -7.98
N PRO A 179 7.28 8.79 -8.46
CA PRO A 179 6.35 7.96 -7.69
C PRO A 179 6.99 7.38 -6.43
N LEU A 180 6.22 7.30 -5.35
CA LEU A 180 6.69 6.83 -4.05
C LEU A 180 6.25 5.38 -3.80
N ASN A 181 7.11 4.56 -3.21
CA ASN A 181 6.72 3.31 -2.57
C ASN A 181 6.09 3.59 -1.18
N ALA A 182 5.58 2.55 -0.50
CA ALA A 182 4.87 2.73 0.76
C ALA A 182 5.74 3.30 1.89
N ALA A 183 7.00 2.89 2.00
CA ALA A 183 7.94 3.41 3.01
C ALA A 183 8.32 4.87 2.75
N GLU A 184 8.57 5.23 1.49
CA GLU A 184 8.84 6.60 1.08
C GLU A 184 7.61 7.50 1.28
N PHE A 185 6.41 6.98 0.98
CA PHE A 185 5.16 7.71 1.20
C PHE A 185 4.94 7.97 2.69
N GLN A 186 5.15 6.96 3.54
CA GLN A 186 5.12 7.11 4.99
C GLN A 186 6.10 8.19 5.47
N SER A 187 7.35 8.14 4.99
CA SER A 187 8.39 9.12 5.32
C SER A 187 8.02 10.52 4.85
N ALA A 188 7.50 10.67 3.63
CA ALA A 188 7.07 11.97 3.09
C ALA A 188 5.94 12.60 3.92
N ILE A 189 5.00 11.78 4.41
CA ILE A 189 3.95 12.25 5.32
C ILE A 189 4.52 12.68 6.67
N ALA A 190 5.40 11.85 7.28
CA ALA A 190 5.99 12.12 8.58
C ALA A 190 6.85 13.40 8.56
N GLN A 191 7.63 13.61 7.50
CA GLN A 191 8.48 14.79 7.29
C GLN A 191 7.73 15.99 6.70
N LYS A 192 6.40 15.91 6.54
CA LYS A 192 5.57 16.99 5.98
C LYS A 192 6.04 17.49 4.59
N LYS A 193 6.63 16.60 3.77
CA LYS A 193 7.06 16.93 2.42
C LYS A 193 5.90 17.34 1.53
N LYS A 194 6.17 18.20 0.54
CA LYS A 194 5.17 18.66 -0.45
C LYS A 194 5.03 17.65 -1.59
N PHE A 195 4.45 16.48 -1.31
CA PHE A 195 4.11 15.48 -2.32
C PHE A 195 2.70 15.70 -2.90
N LYS A 196 2.48 15.20 -4.09
CA LYS A 196 1.17 15.15 -4.77
C LYS A 196 0.56 13.76 -4.65
N LEU A 197 -0.76 13.68 -4.72
CA LEU A 197 -1.51 12.47 -5.02
C LEU A 197 -2.08 12.65 -6.41
N VAL A 198 -1.85 11.68 -7.29
CA VAL A 198 -2.25 11.78 -8.70
C VAL A 198 -3.15 10.60 -9.09
N ASP A 199 -4.02 10.86 -10.05
CA ASP A 199 -4.77 9.87 -10.84
C ASP A 199 -4.57 10.16 -12.33
N ILE A 200 -5.31 9.47 -13.20
CA ILE A 200 -5.20 9.63 -14.65
C ILE A 200 -5.47 11.07 -15.15
N ASN A 201 -6.21 11.86 -14.37
CA ASN A 201 -6.55 13.25 -14.68
C ASN A 201 -5.54 14.26 -14.07
N GLY A 202 -4.47 13.78 -13.45
CA GLY A 202 -3.44 14.59 -12.80
C GLY A 202 -3.58 14.67 -11.28
N THR A 203 -3.28 15.82 -10.69
CA THR A 203 -3.32 15.98 -9.23
C THR A 203 -4.76 15.97 -8.71
N VAL A 204 -5.03 15.09 -7.74
CA VAL A 204 -6.36 14.98 -7.12
C VAL A 204 -6.73 16.26 -6.35
N SER A 205 -8.03 16.53 -6.19
CA SER A 205 -8.52 17.69 -5.46
C SER A 205 -8.04 17.71 -4.00
N LYS A 206 -7.98 18.91 -3.40
CA LYS A 206 -7.61 19.09 -1.99
C LYS A 206 -8.49 18.27 -1.05
N TRP A 207 -9.77 18.14 -1.34
CA TRP A 207 -10.72 17.36 -0.55
C TRP A 207 -10.45 15.85 -0.63
N ARG A 208 -10.26 15.28 -1.83
CA ARG A 208 -9.87 13.87 -2.00
C ARG A 208 -8.54 13.58 -1.29
N ARG A 209 -7.55 14.49 -1.43
CA ARG A 209 -6.27 14.39 -0.72
C ARG A 209 -6.47 14.34 0.80
N PHE A 210 -7.27 15.24 1.36
CA PHE A 210 -7.55 15.29 2.80
C PHE A 210 -8.17 13.98 3.29
N LEU A 211 -9.23 13.49 2.63
CA LEU A 211 -9.91 12.26 2.99
C LEU A 211 -8.99 11.04 2.90
N TYR A 212 -8.24 10.92 1.80
CA TYR A 212 -7.31 9.81 1.62
C TYR A 212 -6.20 9.82 2.67
N LEU A 213 -5.58 10.94 2.95
CA LEU A 213 -4.54 11.05 3.97
C LEU A 213 -5.06 10.76 5.39
N ARG A 214 -6.30 11.18 5.69
CA ARG A 214 -6.95 10.84 6.97
C ARG A 214 -7.15 9.32 7.11
N PHE A 215 -7.47 8.65 6.02
CA PHE A 215 -7.66 7.20 5.96
C PHE A 215 -6.32 6.45 6.01
N ILE A 216 -5.40 6.72 5.07
CA ILE A 216 -4.25 5.85 4.82
C ILE A 216 -3.18 5.92 5.91
N ARG A 217 -2.98 7.08 6.57
CA ARG A 217 -1.93 7.32 7.57
C ARG A 217 -1.87 6.27 8.67
N ARG A 218 -2.99 5.74 9.08
CA ARG A 218 -3.08 4.75 10.18
C ARG A 218 -2.53 3.38 9.79
N TYR A 219 -2.51 3.07 8.49
CA TYR A 219 -2.06 1.79 7.97
C TYR A 219 -0.57 1.77 7.58
N LEU A 220 0.07 2.91 7.48
CA LEU A 220 1.47 3.03 7.08
C LEU A 220 2.43 2.74 8.25
N TYR A 221 2.33 1.55 8.84
CA TYR A 221 3.18 1.14 9.95
C TYR A 221 3.92 -0.17 9.67
N TYR A 222 3.23 -1.29 9.44
CA TYR A 222 3.82 -2.52 8.94
C TYR A 222 3.43 -2.72 7.47
N PHE A 223 4.37 -3.22 6.68
CA PHE A 223 4.11 -3.56 5.29
C PHE A 223 4.38 -5.04 5.06
N ASN A 224 3.58 -5.70 4.22
CA ASN A 224 3.82 -7.10 3.92
C ASN A 224 3.53 -7.43 2.45
N VAL A 225 4.32 -8.34 1.90
CA VAL A 225 4.22 -8.83 0.53
C VAL A 225 4.46 -10.33 0.50
N GLY A 226 3.75 -11.05 -0.36
CA GLY A 226 4.05 -12.45 -0.61
C GLY A 226 5.32 -12.63 -1.44
N PHE A 227 6.05 -13.72 -1.25
CA PHE A 227 7.19 -14.08 -2.11
C PHE A 227 6.74 -14.59 -3.49
N GLY A 228 5.48 -15.00 -3.62
CA GLY A 228 4.83 -15.22 -4.90
C GLY A 228 4.40 -13.90 -5.52
N GLU A 229 3.97 -13.92 -6.77
CA GLU A 229 3.68 -12.74 -7.57
C GLU A 229 2.40 -12.00 -7.21
N GLY A 230 1.86 -12.22 -6.01
CA GLY A 230 0.71 -11.48 -5.50
C GLY A 230 -0.60 -11.66 -6.27
N SER A 231 -0.56 -12.39 -7.36
CA SER A 231 -1.73 -12.94 -8.05
C SER A 231 -1.77 -14.43 -7.72
N ASN A 232 -2.93 -14.94 -7.37
CA ASN A 232 -3.16 -16.40 -7.26
C ASN A 232 -3.12 -17.04 -8.67
N ILE A 233 -2.06 -16.75 -9.41
CA ILE A 233 -1.68 -17.50 -10.58
C ILE A 233 -1.29 -18.86 -10.03
N ASN A 234 -1.85 -19.94 -10.56
CA ASN A 234 -1.72 -21.33 -10.08
C ASN A 234 -0.26 -21.87 -10.04
N GLU A 235 0.72 -21.04 -9.76
CA GLU A 235 2.11 -21.40 -9.58
C GLU A 235 2.39 -21.71 -8.10
N LYS A 236 3.26 -22.66 -7.85
CA LYS A 236 3.71 -23.02 -6.50
C LYS A 236 4.15 -21.74 -5.79
N GLN A 237 3.49 -21.41 -4.70
CA GLN A 237 3.81 -20.26 -3.87
C GLN A 237 5.29 -20.34 -3.49
N LYS A 238 6.07 -19.36 -3.92
CA LYS A 238 7.49 -19.29 -3.59
C LYS A 238 7.65 -19.00 -2.10
N SER A 239 8.57 -19.69 -1.48
CA SER A 239 8.91 -19.49 -0.07
C SER A 239 10.42 -19.37 0.10
N ILE A 240 10.80 -18.66 1.16
CA ILE A 240 12.18 -18.60 1.64
C ILE A 240 12.16 -19.21 3.04
N ASP A 241 12.93 -20.27 3.27
CA ASP A 241 12.96 -21.01 4.54
C ASP A 241 11.56 -21.43 5.04
N GLY A 242 10.69 -21.87 4.10
CA GLY A 242 9.32 -22.25 4.38
C GLY A 242 8.38 -21.09 4.71
N LYS A 243 8.84 -19.83 4.63
CA LYS A 243 8.03 -18.63 4.82
C LYS A 243 7.57 -18.07 3.49
N THR A 244 6.32 -17.65 3.43
CA THR A 244 5.69 -17.21 2.18
C THR A 244 5.45 -15.72 2.10
N THR A 245 5.69 -14.99 3.19
CA THR A 245 5.43 -13.55 3.29
C THR A 245 6.60 -12.85 3.96
N LEU A 246 7.00 -11.71 3.41
CA LEU A 246 7.96 -10.80 4.04
C LEU A 246 7.23 -9.60 4.66
N TYR A 247 7.51 -9.36 5.93
CA TYR A 247 7.06 -8.16 6.65
C TYR A 247 8.22 -7.16 6.78
N LEU A 248 7.99 -5.92 6.37
CA LEU A 248 8.83 -4.79 6.72
C LEU A 248 8.31 -4.19 8.04
N VAL A 249 9.13 -4.26 9.07
CA VAL A 249 8.83 -3.88 10.45
C VAL A 249 9.64 -2.64 10.81
N PRO A 250 9.04 -1.62 11.44
CA PRO A 250 9.78 -0.46 11.93
C PRO A 250 10.87 -0.85 12.94
N ILE A 251 12.00 -0.15 12.92
CA ILE A 251 13.05 -0.30 13.92
C ILE A 251 12.46 -0.09 15.32
N GLY A 252 12.75 -1.02 16.24
CA GLY A 252 12.24 -1.00 17.62
C GLY A 252 10.77 -1.43 17.77
N ALA A 253 10.08 -1.79 16.69
CA ALA A 253 8.74 -2.38 16.78
C ALA A 253 8.81 -3.91 16.94
N LYS A 254 7.83 -4.46 17.66
CA LYS A 254 7.66 -5.91 17.77
C LYS A 254 7.20 -6.49 16.42
N ASN A 255 7.70 -7.65 16.05
CA ASN A 255 7.20 -8.43 14.93
C ASN A 255 5.75 -8.86 15.20
N PRO A 256 4.80 -8.53 14.33
CA PRO A 256 3.42 -8.94 14.53
C PRO A 256 3.23 -10.44 14.30
N THR A 257 2.58 -11.10 15.25
CA THR A 257 2.31 -12.56 15.22
C THR A 257 0.84 -12.90 15.02
N VAL A 258 -0.03 -11.90 15.19
CA VAL A 258 -1.48 -12.05 15.05
C VAL A 258 -2.05 -10.86 14.28
N PHE A 259 -2.96 -11.12 13.35
CA PHE A 259 -3.76 -10.09 12.69
C PHE A 259 -5.16 -10.05 13.32
N GLN A 260 -5.58 -8.86 13.77
CA GLN A 260 -6.93 -8.60 14.31
C GLN A 260 -7.35 -9.55 15.43
N ARG A 261 -6.48 -9.83 16.40
CA ARG A 261 -6.72 -10.72 17.55
C ARG A 261 -7.05 -12.17 17.17
N LYS A 262 -7.33 -12.46 15.92
CA LYS A 262 -7.97 -13.71 15.49
C LYS A 262 -7.13 -14.55 14.55
N PHE A 263 -6.36 -13.93 13.68
CA PHE A 263 -5.69 -14.62 12.59
C PHE A 263 -4.18 -14.70 12.85
N PRO A 264 -3.63 -15.89 13.21
CA PRO A 264 -2.19 -16.06 13.41
C PRO A 264 -1.40 -15.81 12.13
N ILE A 265 -0.29 -15.06 12.24
CA ILE A 265 0.67 -14.83 11.15
C ILE A 265 1.73 -15.92 11.25
N LYS A 266 1.56 -17.04 10.55
CA LYS A 266 2.41 -18.24 10.73
C LYS A 266 3.61 -18.30 9.80
N ASN A 267 3.48 -17.81 8.56
CA ASN A 267 4.47 -18.02 7.49
C ASN A 267 5.15 -16.71 7.08
N ALA A 268 5.60 -15.93 8.07
CA ALA A 268 6.24 -14.65 7.83
C ALA A 268 7.74 -14.68 8.15
N LEU A 269 8.53 -14.07 7.27
CA LEU A 269 9.84 -13.52 7.56
C LEU A 269 9.69 -12.05 7.93
N TYR A 270 10.62 -11.52 8.72
CA TYR A 270 10.60 -10.14 9.15
C TYR A 270 11.94 -9.48 8.82
N THR A 271 11.87 -8.26 8.32
CA THR A 271 13.04 -7.41 8.11
C THR A 271 12.73 -6.00 8.57
N ASN A 272 13.74 -5.27 9.01
CA ASN A 272 13.68 -3.82 9.20
C ASN A 272 14.19 -3.08 7.96
N SER A 273 14.76 -3.80 6.98
CA SER A 273 15.46 -3.24 5.85
C SER A 273 14.55 -2.95 4.66
N THR A 274 14.53 -1.68 4.27
CA THR A 274 13.89 -1.28 3.01
C THR A 274 14.62 -1.82 1.79
N LYS A 275 15.93 -2.06 1.85
CA LYS A 275 16.69 -2.66 0.75
C LYS A 275 16.29 -4.10 0.50
N ASP A 276 15.99 -4.87 1.56
CA ASP A 276 15.46 -6.23 1.42
C ASP A 276 14.06 -6.22 0.83
N PHE A 277 13.20 -5.34 1.36
CA PHE A 277 11.80 -5.28 0.98
C PHE A 277 11.59 -4.76 -0.45
N TYR A 278 12.41 -3.77 -0.87
CA TYR A 278 12.32 -3.11 -2.17
C TYR A 278 13.45 -3.50 -3.14
N LYS A 279 14.05 -4.67 -2.98
CA LYS A 279 15.00 -5.21 -3.98
C LYS A 279 14.38 -5.15 -5.38
N LYS A 280 15.24 -4.93 -6.36
CA LYS A 280 14.88 -5.00 -7.78
C LYS A 280 14.29 -6.39 -8.09
N PRO A 281 13.18 -6.49 -8.83
CA PRO A 281 12.57 -7.76 -9.24
C PRO A 281 13.38 -8.48 -10.31
#